data_d98276c7e914ffcf953458239a0201b9
#
_entry.id   d98276c7e914ffcf953458239a0201b9
#
_cell.length_a   1.000
_cell.length_b   1.000
_cell.length_c   1.000
_cell.angle_alpha   90.00
_cell.angle_beta   90.00
_cell.angle_gamma   90.00
#
_symmetry.space_group_name_H-M   'P 1'
#
loop_
_entity.id
_entity.type
_entity.pdbx_description
1 polymer ?
#
loop_
_entity_poly.entity_id
_entity_poly.type
_entity_poly.pdbx_seq_one_letter_code
_entity_poly.pdbx_strand_id
1 'polypeptide(L)'
;MYEKTTKKKHKKRLIIIIGIVIGVLAALLIIRYFIMNKLYARMTFIGHASVKIKTTTGEVIYIDPYFPTDSYKEPADVILVTHGHSDHNRVDLCEKKDDCKIIKWKDALIDGEYQVFEFDNIRIEAVPSGGNSSHSLNSNVGYVITVDGVTVYHSGDTSFAEETKCIADKDIDYAMYTVNGVYTMGPEEATQMADYIGAGV
;
A
#
# COMPACT_ATOMS: atom_id res chain seq x y z
N MET A 1 9.05 25.91 54.19
CA MET A 1 9.36 26.78 53.02
C MET A 1 10.12 26.05 51.94
N TYR A 2 11.05 25.15 52.23
CA TYR A 2 11.87 24.37 51.29
C TYR A 2 11.05 23.39 50.39
N GLU A 3 10.05 22.70 50.93
CA GLU A 3 9.23 21.71 50.22
C GLU A 3 8.34 22.33 49.13
N LYS A 4 7.85 23.54 49.29
CA LYS A 4 7.07 24.28 48.28
C LYS A 4 7.91 24.67 47.07
N THR A 5 9.19 24.98 47.27
CA THR A 5 10.11 25.37 46.18
C THR A 5 10.55 24.19 45.34
N THR A 6 10.76 23.00 45.94
CA THR A 6 11.07 21.77 45.21
C THR A 6 9.89 21.29 44.36
N LYS A 7 8.67 21.24 44.87
CA LYS A 7 7.45 20.91 44.13
C LYS A 7 7.22 21.85 42.92
N LYS A 8 7.51 23.15 43.07
CA LYS A 8 7.40 24.14 42.00
C LYS A 8 8.46 23.94 40.92
N LYS A 9 9.70 23.53 41.26
CA LYS A 9 10.75 23.17 40.31
C LYS A 9 10.41 21.90 39.54
N HIS A 10 9.91 20.86 40.19
CA HIS A 10 9.47 19.62 39.52
C HIS A 10 8.32 19.88 38.56
N LYS A 11 7.31 20.66 38.91
CA LYS A 11 6.21 21.03 38.04
C LYS A 11 6.68 21.81 36.80
N LYS A 12 7.63 22.75 36.96
CA LYS A 12 8.21 23.46 35.81
C LYS A 12 8.98 22.53 34.88
N ARG A 13 9.81 21.60 35.42
CA ARG A 13 10.53 20.62 34.61
C ARG A 13 9.58 19.69 33.84
N LEU A 14 8.52 19.23 34.51
CA LEU A 14 7.51 18.39 33.87
C LEU A 14 6.82 19.10 32.69
N ILE A 15 6.45 20.37 32.85
CA ILE A 15 5.83 21.19 31.79
C ILE A 15 6.79 21.33 30.60
N ILE A 16 8.09 21.58 30.87
CA ILE A 16 9.10 21.69 29.81
C ILE A 16 9.24 20.35 29.06
N ILE A 17 9.32 19.25 29.80
CA ILE A 17 9.42 17.91 29.19
C ILE A 17 8.19 17.61 28.30
N ILE A 18 6.99 17.87 28.81
CA ILE A 18 5.75 17.70 28.03
C ILE A 18 5.77 18.59 26.77
N GLY A 19 6.21 19.84 26.88
CA GLY A 19 6.33 20.73 25.72
C GLY A 19 7.32 20.23 24.68
N ILE A 20 8.46 19.68 25.11
CA ILE A 20 9.45 19.07 24.19
C ILE A 20 8.86 17.84 23.50
N VAL A 21 8.19 16.94 24.24
CA VAL A 21 7.57 15.73 23.68
C VAL A 21 6.51 16.11 22.65
N ILE A 22 5.63 17.06 22.96
CA ILE A 22 4.62 17.55 22.00
C ILE A 22 5.29 18.15 20.76
N GLY A 23 6.35 18.94 20.92
CA GLY A 23 7.09 19.53 19.82
C GLY A 23 7.73 18.47 18.89
N VAL A 24 8.32 17.43 19.49
CA VAL A 24 8.90 16.30 18.73
C VAL A 24 7.82 15.54 17.98
N LEU A 25 6.69 15.23 18.62
CA LEU A 25 5.57 14.54 17.97
C LEU A 25 5.01 15.36 16.81
N ALA A 26 4.83 16.67 16.99
CA ALA A 26 4.37 17.55 15.92
C ALA A 26 5.36 17.59 14.74
N ALA A 27 6.66 17.65 15.01
CA ALA A 27 7.69 17.59 13.97
C ALA A 27 7.67 16.27 13.21
N LEU A 28 7.50 15.14 13.89
CA LEU A 28 7.37 13.81 13.26
C LEU A 28 6.13 13.73 12.36
N LEU A 29 4.99 14.24 12.80
CA LEU A 29 3.76 14.30 11.98
C LEU A 29 3.94 15.17 10.74
N ILE A 30 4.63 16.30 10.84
CA ILE A 30 4.92 17.18 9.70
C ILE A 30 5.86 16.47 8.71
N ILE A 31 6.91 15.81 9.20
CA ILE A 31 7.84 15.04 8.35
C ILE A 31 7.08 13.92 7.63
N ARG A 32 6.25 13.15 8.36
CA ARG A 32 5.40 12.10 7.78
C ARG A 32 4.47 12.66 6.69
N TYR A 33 3.80 13.77 6.94
CA TYR A 33 2.95 14.46 5.96
C TYR A 33 3.71 14.82 4.67
N PHE A 34 4.92 15.36 4.78
CA PHE A 34 5.73 15.68 3.61
C PHE A 34 6.21 14.42 2.84
N ILE A 35 6.56 13.35 3.54
CA ILE A 35 6.94 12.07 2.94
C ILE A 35 5.77 11.50 2.16
N MET A 36 4.58 11.43 2.76
CA MET A 36 3.37 10.92 2.13
C MET A 36 3.01 11.71 0.86
N ASN A 37 2.94 13.02 0.93
CA ASN A 37 2.64 13.86 -0.22
C ASN A 37 3.68 13.70 -1.35
N LYS A 38 4.94 13.48 -1.00
CA LYS A 38 6.00 13.26 -1.98
C LYS A 38 5.84 11.92 -2.70
N LEU A 39 5.40 10.87 -2.02
CA LEU A 39 5.09 9.59 -2.66
C LEU A 39 3.80 9.68 -3.50
N TYR A 40 2.74 10.30 -2.96
CA TYR A 40 1.48 10.50 -3.70
C TYR A 40 1.72 11.18 -5.06
N ALA A 41 2.57 12.21 -5.12
CA ALA A 41 2.92 12.88 -6.36
C ALA A 41 3.67 11.97 -7.37
N ARG A 42 4.10 10.77 -6.96
CA ARG A 42 4.80 9.78 -7.77
C ARG A 42 4.03 8.47 -7.95
N MET A 43 2.82 8.39 -7.40
CA MET A 43 1.84 7.38 -7.74
C MET A 43 1.02 7.87 -8.93
N THR A 44 0.91 7.04 -9.95
CA THR A 44 0.14 7.36 -11.15
C THR A 44 -0.91 6.29 -11.35
N PHE A 45 -2.18 6.66 -11.29
CA PHE A 45 -3.25 5.83 -11.80
C PHE A 45 -3.18 5.84 -13.33
N ILE A 46 -2.95 4.68 -13.94
CA ILE A 46 -2.80 4.56 -15.40
C ILE A 46 -4.17 4.36 -16.04
N GLY A 47 -4.96 3.46 -15.50
CA GLY A 47 -6.30 3.13 -15.97
C GLY A 47 -6.68 1.71 -15.58
N HIS A 48 -7.98 1.41 -15.50
CA HIS A 48 -8.50 0.15 -15.01
C HIS A 48 -8.02 -0.13 -13.58
N ALA A 49 -7.29 -1.23 -13.34
CA ALA A 49 -6.61 -1.49 -12.07
C ALA A 49 -5.11 -1.14 -12.10
N SER A 50 -4.63 -0.56 -13.20
CA SER A 50 -3.20 -0.35 -13.40
C SER A 50 -2.68 0.88 -12.67
N VAL A 51 -1.63 0.68 -11.89
CA VAL A 51 -0.95 1.74 -11.12
C VAL A 51 0.55 1.68 -11.36
N LYS A 52 1.19 2.85 -11.40
CA LYS A 52 2.65 3.00 -11.36
C LYS A 52 3.04 3.71 -10.08
N ILE A 53 4.05 3.16 -9.39
CA ILE A 53 4.72 3.80 -8.25
C ILE A 53 6.18 4.04 -8.66
N LYS A 54 6.66 5.27 -8.45
CA LYS A 54 8.07 5.60 -8.62
C LYS A 54 8.68 6.00 -7.28
N THR A 55 9.74 5.30 -6.85
CA THR A 55 10.38 5.57 -5.56
C THR A 55 11.23 6.85 -5.57
N THR A 56 11.72 7.28 -4.41
CA THR A 56 12.63 8.43 -4.31
C THR A 56 14.00 8.14 -4.91
N THR A 57 14.38 6.90 -4.97
CA THR A 57 15.65 6.40 -5.53
C THR A 57 15.53 6.09 -7.02
N GLY A 58 14.31 6.10 -7.57
CA GLY A 58 14.04 6.02 -9.01
C GLY A 58 13.59 4.65 -9.50
N GLU A 59 13.33 3.68 -8.60
CA GLU A 59 12.74 2.41 -8.98
C GLU A 59 11.30 2.60 -9.45
N VAL A 60 10.90 1.81 -10.43
CA VAL A 60 9.57 1.84 -11.05
C VAL A 60 8.85 0.52 -10.79
N ILE A 61 7.70 0.60 -10.15
CA ILE A 61 6.81 -0.53 -9.86
C ILE A 61 5.54 -0.35 -10.69
N TYR A 62 5.19 -1.33 -11.50
CA TYR A 62 3.86 -1.41 -12.13
C TYR A 62 3.03 -2.50 -11.45
N ILE A 63 1.75 -2.22 -11.28
CA ILE A 63 0.76 -3.15 -10.74
C ILE A 63 -0.33 -3.32 -11.79
N ASP A 64 -0.70 -4.57 -12.08
CA ASP A 64 -1.77 -4.97 -13.01
C ASP A 64 -1.73 -4.22 -14.35
N PRO A 65 -0.65 -4.33 -15.14
CA PRO A 65 -0.55 -3.63 -16.41
C PRO A 65 -1.61 -4.08 -17.41
N TYR A 66 -2.33 -3.12 -18.03
CA TYR A 66 -3.37 -3.39 -19.02
C TYR A 66 -3.57 -2.24 -20.01
N PHE A 67 -4.28 -1.19 -19.67
CA PHE A 67 -4.67 -0.10 -20.57
C PHE A 67 -4.52 1.27 -19.90
N PRO A 68 -4.14 2.32 -20.64
CA PRO A 68 -3.73 2.37 -22.05
C PRO A 68 -2.34 1.74 -22.31
N THR A 69 -2.16 1.10 -23.47
CA THR A 69 -1.01 0.24 -23.76
C THR A 69 0.32 0.98 -23.96
N ASP A 70 0.30 2.29 -24.14
CA ASP A 70 1.48 3.15 -24.35
C ASP A 70 2.02 3.79 -23.06
N SER A 71 1.45 3.43 -21.90
CA SER A 71 1.78 4.06 -20.61
C SER A 71 2.94 3.39 -19.87
N TYR A 72 3.50 2.28 -20.38
CA TYR A 72 4.46 1.42 -19.68
C TYR A 72 5.89 1.51 -20.22
N LYS A 73 6.29 2.72 -20.68
CA LYS A 73 7.58 2.96 -21.35
C LYS A 73 8.74 3.25 -20.40
N GLU A 74 8.46 3.57 -19.15
CA GLU A 74 9.51 3.72 -18.16
C GLU A 74 9.95 2.31 -17.71
N PRO A 75 11.25 1.92 -17.84
CA PRO A 75 11.67 0.57 -17.54
C PRO A 75 11.39 0.18 -16.10
N ALA A 76 10.67 -0.93 -15.90
CA ALA A 76 10.25 -1.46 -14.61
C ALA A 76 11.41 -2.12 -13.86
N ASP A 77 11.48 -1.88 -12.56
CA ASP A 77 12.24 -2.67 -11.59
C ASP A 77 11.39 -3.82 -11.06
N VAL A 78 10.08 -3.57 -10.85
CA VAL A 78 9.15 -4.56 -10.34
C VAL A 78 7.83 -4.49 -11.12
N ILE A 79 7.25 -5.66 -11.44
CA ILE A 79 5.91 -5.78 -12.00
C ILE A 79 5.13 -6.74 -11.13
N LEU A 80 4.00 -6.28 -10.59
CA LEU A 80 3.08 -7.06 -9.76
C LEU A 80 1.84 -7.40 -10.56
N VAL A 81 1.36 -8.64 -10.42
CA VAL A 81 0.12 -9.10 -11.05
C VAL A 81 -0.73 -9.79 -9.99
N THR A 82 -1.92 -9.23 -9.73
CA THR A 82 -2.82 -9.70 -8.67
C THR A 82 -3.50 -11.02 -9.00
N HIS A 83 -3.81 -11.27 -10.28
CA HIS A 83 -4.45 -12.51 -10.72
C HIS A 83 -4.30 -12.75 -12.23
N GLY A 84 -4.91 -13.82 -12.74
CA GLY A 84 -4.66 -14.33 -14.09
C GLY A 84 -5.52 -13.75 -15.22
N HIS A 85 -6.45 -12.86 -14.97
CA HIS A 85 -7.28 -12.27 -16.01
C HIS A 85 -6.46 -11.40 -16.95
N SER A 86 -6.86 -11.35 -18.22
CA SER A 86 -6.09 -10.69 -19.29
C SER A 86 -6.00 -9.16 -19.12
N ASP A 87 -6.92 -8.58 -18.39
CA ASP A 87 -7.01 -7.15 -18.07
C ASP A 87 -6.19 -6.72 -16.84
N HIS A 88 -5.42 -7.67 -16.26
CA HIS A 88 -4.48 -7.42 -15.16
C HIS A 88 -3.06 -7.92 -15.45
N ASN A 89 -2.87 -8.75 -16.49
CA ASN A 89 -1.65 -9.54 -16.67
C ASN A 89 -0.94 -9.25 -18.01
N ARG A 90 -0.98 -8.02 -18.49
CA ARG A 90 -0.31 -7.61 -19.73
C ARG A 90 1.14 -7.14 -19.45
N VAL A 91 1.92 -8.02 -18.81
CA VAL A 91 3.35 -7.82 -18.52
C VAL A 91 4.19 -7.56 -19.78
N ASP A 92 3.69 -8.01 -20.93
CA ASP A 92 4.28 -7.77 -22.25
C ASP A 92 4.32 -6.29 -22.65
N LEU A 93 3.43 -5.45 -22.11
CA LEU A 93 3.38 -4.01 -22.38
C LEU A 93 4.51 -3.23 -21.67
N CYS A 94 5.02 -3.75 -20.56
CA CYS A 94 6.00 -3.05 -19.76
C CYS A 94 7.40 -3.17 -20.37
N GLU A 95 8.07 -2.03 -20.57
CA GLU A 95 9.52 -2.01 -20.68
C GLU A 95 10.12 -2.45 -19.35
N LYS A 96 11.23 -3.19 -19.39
CA LYS A 96 11.82 -3.84 -18.21
C LYS A 96 13.31 -3.56 -18.15
N LYS A 97 13.82 -3.35 -16.94
CA LYS A 97 15.27 -3.44 -16.69
C LYS A 97 15.72 -4.90 -16.75
N ASP A 98 17.00 -5.13 -16.94
CA ASP A 98 17.57 -6.49 -17.10
C ASP A 98 17.31 -7.39 -15.87
N ASP A 99 17.24 -6.80 -14.68
CA ASP A 99 17.01 -7.47 -13.40
C ASP A 99 15.57 -7.32 -12.86
N CYS A 100 14.64 -6.86 -13.71
CA CYS A 100 13.24 -6.65 -13.36
C CYS A 100 12.61 -7.88 -12.70
N LYS A 101 12.01 -7.69 -11.54
CA LYS A 101 11.28 -8.73 -10.80
C LYS A 101 9.81 -8.74 -11.25
N ILE A 102 9.34 -9.88 -11.73
CA ILE A 102 7.93 -10.08 -12.08
C ILE A 102 7.35 -11.03 -11.04
N ILE A 103 6.43 -10.51 -10.21
CA ILE A 103 5.77 -11.25 -9.14
C ILE A 103 4.30 -11.39 -9.53
N LYS A 104 3.88 -12.60 -9.84
CA LYS A 104 2.50 -12.94 -10.14
C LYS A 104 1.84 -13.60 -8.95
N TRP A 105 0.53 -13.67 -8.94
CA TRP A 105 -0.25 -14.33 -7.88
C TRP A 105 0.24 -15.76 -7.55
N LYS A 106 0.78 -16.49 -8.54
CA LYS A 106 1.33 -17.85 -8.34
C LYS A 106 2.65 -17.86 -7.59
N ASP A 107 3.41 -16.77 -7.66
CA ASP A 107 4.64 -16.60 -6.91
C ASP A 107 4.35 -16.04 -5.52
N ALA A 108 3.22 -15.33 -5.40
CA ALA A 108 2.79 -14.59 -4.23
C ALA A 108 1.88 -15.40 -3.28
N LEU A 109 1.24 -16.46 -3.77
CA LEU A 109 0.41 -17.39 -3.00
C LEU A 109 0.84 -18.83 -3.31
N ILE A 110 1.60 -19.44 -2.40
CA ILE A 110 2.16 -20.79 -2.55
C ILE A 110 1.59 -21.67 -1.44
N ASP A 111 0.94 -22.76 -1.82
CA ASP A 111 0.35 -23.75 -0.87
C ASP A 111 -0.56 -23.11 0.21
N GLY A 112 -1.26 -22.01 -0.15
CA GLY A 112 -2.13 -21.27 0.77
C GLY A 112 -1.42 -20.22 1.63
N GLU A 113 -0.10 -20.08 1.51
CA GLU A 113 0.71 -19.13 2.25
C GLU A 113 1.05 -17.89 1.41
N TYR A 114 0.72 -16.70 1.93
CA TYR A 114 1.03 -15.43 1.29
C TYR A 114 2.49 -15.05 1.49
N GLN A 115 3.19 -14.77 0.40
CA GLN A 115 4.63 -14.54 0.39
C GLN A 115 4.97 -13.06 0.62
N VAL A 116 6.19 -12.84 1.11
CA VAL A 116 6.79 -11.51 1.30
C VAL A 116 8.06 -11.42 0.47
N PHE A 117 8.23 -10.31 -0.24
CA PHE A 117 9.39 -10.01 -1.06
C PHE A 117 10.05 -8.72 -0.56
N GLU A 118 11.37 -8.73 -0.46
CA GLU A 118 12.15 -7.57 -0.02
C GLU A 118 13.26 -7.28 -1.03
N PHE A 119 13.33 -6.05 -1.50
CA PHE A 119 14.32 -5.55 -2.44
C PHE A 119 14.77 -4.17 -1.99
N ASP A 120 16.01 -4.02 -1.53
CA ASP A 120 16.55 -2.75 -1.04
C ASP A 120 15.60 -2.01 -0.08
N ASN A 121 14.91 -0.97 -0.57
CA ASN A 121 13.96 -0.16 0.18
C ASN A 121 12.48 -0.46 -0.14
N ILE A 122 12.20 -1.53 -0.89
CA ILE A 122 10.86 -1.96 -1.29
C ILE A 122 10.53 -3.26 -0.55
N ARG A 123 9.41 -3.26 0.19
CA ARG A 123 8.82 -4.46 0.79
C ARG A 123 7.43 -4.67 0.21
N ILE A 124 7.17 -5.88 -0.29
CA ILE A 124 5.91 -6.28 -0.91
C ILE A 124 5.38 -7.48 -0.17
N GLU A 125 4.21 -7.36 0.41
CA GLU A 125 3.47 -8.44 1.03
C GLU A 125 2.27 -8.80 0.17
N ALA A 126 2.15 -10.05 -0.22
CA ALA A 126 0.89 -10.57 -0.74
C ALA A 126 -0.12 -10.71 0.40
N VAL A 127 -1.38 -10.41 0.11
CA VAL A 127 -2.48 -10.48 1.07
C VAL A 127 -3.73 -11.07 0.39
N PRO A 128 -4.72 -11.55 1.17
CA PRO A 128 -5.96 -12.07 0.62
C PRO A 128 -6.65 -11.08 -0.32
N SER A 129 -7.13 -11.58 -1.45
CA SER A 129 -7.94 -10.88 -2.43
C SER A 129 -8.88 -11.85 -3.14
N GLY A 130 -10.04 -11.41 -3.56
CA GLY A 130 -11.08 -12.26 -4.15
C GLY A 130 -12.29 -12.43 -3.23
N GLY A 131 -12.76 -13.67 -3.06
CA GLY A 131 -13.89 -13.97 -2.18
C GLY A 131 -15.26 -13.80 -2.83
N ASN A 132 -15.34 -13.81 -4.17
CA ASN A 132 -16.58 -13.78 -4.93
C ASN A 132 -16.60 -14.86 -6.04
N SER A 133 -17.69 -14.94 -6.79
CA SER A 133 -17.89 -15.96 -7.84
C SER A 133 -16.90 -15.85 -9.00
N SER A 134 -16.33 -14.69 -9.25
CA SER A 134 -15.40 -14.40 -10.34
C SER A 134 -13.94 -14.48 -9.92
N HIS A 135 -13.67 -14.25 -8.63
CA HIS A 135 -12.31 -14.15 -8.07
C HIS A 135 -12.19 -15.00 -6.81
N SER A 136 -11.51 -16.13 -6.93
CA SER A 136 -11.26 -17.06 -5.81
C SER A 136 -10.09 -16.58 -4.96
N LEU A 137 -10.20 -16.68 -3.64
CA LEU A 137 -9.10 -16.44 -2.69
C LEU A 137 -7.85 -17.30 -2.95
N ASN A 138 -8.02 -18.44 -3.64
CA ASN A 138 -6.90 -19.35 -3.95
C ASN A 138 -6.13 -18.99 -5.23
N SER A 139 -6.56 -17.97 -5.97
CA SER A 139 -5.98 -17.57 -7.25
C SER A 139 -5.87 -16.07 -7.45
N ASN A 140 -6.13 -15.31 -6.41
CA ASN A 140 -6.01 -13.85 -6.40
C ASN A 140 -5.25 -13.41 -5.17
N VAL A 141 -4.48 -12.35 -5.31
CA VAL A 141 -3.78 -11.67 -4.22
C VAL A 141 -3.96 -10.15 -4.35
N GLY A 142 -4.05 -9.47 -3.23
CA GLY A 142 -3.74 -8.06 -3.13
C GLY A 142 -2.27 -7.87 -2.79
N TYR A 143 -1.77 -6.66 -2.86
CA TYR A 143 -0.42 -6.32 -2.46
C TYR A 143 -0.39 -5.17 -1.47
N VAL A 144 0.35 -5.35 -0.38
CA VAL A 144 0.75 -4.26 0.53
C VAL A 144 2.21 -3.94 0.23
N ILE A 145 2.46 -2.71 -0.21
CA ILE A 145 3.76 -2.25 -0.70
C ILE A 145 4.26 -1.16 0.23
N THR A 146 5.34 -1.43 0.95
CA THR A 146 6.01 -0.42 1.78
C THR A 146 7.24 0.10 1.04
N VAL A 147 7.26 1.39 0.77
CA VAL A 147 8.30 2.07 0.02
C VAL A 147 8.46 3.51 0.50
N ASP A 148 9.69 3.99 0.64
CA ASP A 148 9.99 5.36 1.10
C ASP A 148 9.33 5.71 2.45
N GLY A 149 9.06 4.71 3.31
CA GLY A 149 8.38 4.88 4.60
C GLY A 149 6.87 5.10 4.51
N VAL A 150 6.26 4.74 3.39
CA VAL A 150 4.81 4.80 3.13
C VAL A 150 4.31 3.41 2.74
N THR A 151 3.15 3.04 3.23
CA THR A 151 2.50 1.76 2.98
C THR A 151 1.28 1.95 2.07
N VAL A 152 1.31 1.29 0.93
CA VAL A 152 0.26 1.36 -0.10
C VAL A 152 -0.39 -0.02 -0.23
N TYR A 153 -1.70 -0.08 -0.17
CA TYR A 153 -2.47 -1.29 -0.46
C TYR A 153 -3.13 -1.20 -1.84
N HIS A 154 -2.95 -2.24 -2.64
CA HIS A 154 -3.67 -2.45 -3.89
C HIS A 154 -4.52 -3.71 -3.75
N SER A 155 -5.84 -3.56 -3.85
CA SER A 155 -6.78 -4.64 -3.54
C SER A 155 -6.76 -5.79 -4.55
N GLY A 156 -6.33 -5.55 -5.79
CA GLY A 156 -6.72 -6.42 -6.89
C GLY A 156 -8.25 -6.48 -7.03
N ASP A 157 -8.76 -7.49 -7.69
CA ASP A 157 -10.20 -7.71 -7.83
C ASP A 157 -10.73 -8.53 -6.64
N THR A 158 -11.33 -7.85 -5.69
CA THR A 158 -11.77 -8.42 -4.41
C THR A 158 -13.18 -8.02 -4.03
N SER A 159 -13.79 -8.82 -3.16
CA SER A 159 -14.89 -8.44 -2.28
C SER A 159 -14.35 -8.16 -0.87
N PHE A 160 -15.14 -7.51 -0.03
CA PHE A 160 -14.82 -7.36 1.39
C PHE A 160 -15.18 -8.67 2.13
N ALA A 161 -14.24 -9.60 2.16
CA ALA A 161 -14.37 -10.91 2.80
C ALA A 161 -13.70 -10.94 4.18
N GLU A 162 -14.00 -11.96 4.98
CA GLU A 162 -13.40 -12.14 6.32
C GLU A 162 -11.87 -12.21 6.24
N GLU A 163 -11.36 -12.89 5.22
CA GLU A 163 -9.93 -13.08 4.98
C GLU A 163 -9.19 -11.76 4.70
N THR A 164 -9.87 -10.75 4.12
CA THR A 164 -9.28 -9.45 3.83
C THR A 164 -9.16 -8.55 5.07
N LYS A 165 -9.77 -8.93 6.20
CA LYS A 165 -9.71 -8.14 7.43
C LYS A 165 -8.31 -8.05 8.05
N CYS A 166 -7.44 -9.01 7.79
CA CYS A 166 -6.03 -8.97 8.26
C CYS A 166 -5.24 -7.75 7.73
N ILE A 167 -5.77 -7.05 6.72
CA ILE A 167 -5.13 -5.86 6.14
C ILE A 167 -5.19 -4.68 7.11
N ALA A 168 -6.16 -4.62 8.01
CA ALA A 168 -6.28 -3.57 9.03
C ALA A 168 -5.06 -3.46 9.96
N ASP A 169 -4.31 -4.56 10.14
CA ASP A 169 -3.11 -4.60 10.98
C ASP A 169 -1.84 -4.11 10.26
N LYS A 170 -1.96 -3.60 9.02
CA LYS A 170 -0.82 -3.28 8.14
C LYS A 170 -0.44 -1.80 8.12
N ASP A 171 -1.08 -0.94 8.92
CA ASP A 171 -0.82 0.51 8.95
C ASP A 171 -0.82 1.15 7.55
N ILE A 172 -1.91 0.96 6.79
CA ILE A 172 -2.04 1.43 5.41
C ILE A 172 -2.16 2.95 5.36
N ASP A 173 -1.28 3.61 4.60
CA ASP A 173 -1.34 5.05 4.34
C ASP A 173 -2.26 5.38 3.16
N TYR A 174 -2.22 4.57 2.09
CA TYR A 174 -3.06 4.71 0.91
C TYR A 174 -3.63 3.36 0.50
N ALA A 175 -4.93 3.31 0.23
CA ALA A 175 -5.59 2.12 -0.29
C ALA A 175 -6.20 2.40 -1.67
N MET A 176 -5.96 1.49 -2.60
CA MET A 176 -6.51 1.52 -3.96
C MET A 176 -7.42 0.32 -4.14
N TYR A 177 -8.69 0.60 -4.43
CA TYR A 177 -9.73 -0.41 -4.59
C TYR A 177 -10.22 -0.47 -6.04
N THR A 178 -10.45 -1.69 -6.53
CA THR A 178 -11.24 -1.90 -7.75
C THR A 178 -12.72 -1.91 -7.37
N VAL A 179 -13.49 -1.00 -7.96
CA VAL A 179 -14.91 -0.80 -7.63
C VAL A 179 -15.75 -0.75 -8.90
N ASN A 180 -16.35 -1.89 -9.29
CA ASN A 180 -17.27 -1.93 -10.42
C ASN A 180 -18.67 -2.46 -10.07
N GLY A 181 -18.87 -3.03 -8.87
CA GLY A 181 -20.14 -3.48 -8.35
C GLY A 181 -20.72 -4.74 -8.99
N VAL A 182 -19.96 -5.43 -9.86
CA VAL A 182 -20.38 -6.67 -10.53
C VAL A 182 -19.38 -7.80 -10.28
N TYR A 183 -18.12 -7.55 -10.56
CA TYR A 183 -17.02 -8.52 -10.39
C TYR A 183 -16.13 -8.20 -9.19
N THR A 184 -16.25 -6.99 -8.68
CA THR A 184 -15.54 -6.48 -7.51
C THR A 184 -16.52 -5.77 -6.59
N MET A 185 -16.03 -5.19 -5.51
CA MET A 185 -16.85 -4.43 -4.55
C MET A 185 -17.74 -3.38 -5.24
N GLY A 186 -18.93 -3.18 -4.69
CA GLY A 186 -19.72 -1.97 -4.93
C GLY A 186 -19.22 -0.81 -4.07
N PRO A 187 -19.72 0.43 -4.30
CA PRO A 187 -19.29 1.61 -3.53
C PRO A 187 -19.50 1.47 -2.02
N GLU A 188 -20.60 0.87 -1.59
CA GLU A 188 -20.93 0.65 -0.18
C GLU A 188 -19.95 -0.33 0.47
N GLU A 189 -19.64 -1.43 -0.21
CA GLU A 189 -18.72 -2.45 0.27
C GLU A 189 -17.28 -1.91 0.32
N ALA A 190 -16.86 -1.13 -0.68
CA ALA A 190 -15.57 -0.45 -0.71
C ALA A 190 -15.42 0.56 0.45
N THR A 191 -16.50 1.29 0.78
CA THR A 191 -16.54 2.19 1.93
C THR A 191 -16.37 1.42 3.24
N GLN A 192 -17.09 0.30 3.40
CA GLN A 192 -16.96 -0.55 4.59
C GLN A 192 -15.54 -1.09 4.75
N MET A 193 -14.92 -1.52 3.65
CA MET A 193 -13.54 -1.97 3.66
C MET A 193 -12.57 -0.85 4.03
N ALA A 194 -12.75 0.34 3.47
CA ALA A 194 -11.92 1.50 3.79
C ALA A 194 -12.02 1.91 5.26
N ASP A 195 -13.23 1.96 5.81
CA ASP A 195 -13.48 2.25 7.22
C ASP A 195 -12.84 1.18 8.14
N TYR A 196 -12.92 -0.09 7.73
CA TYR A 196 -12.36 -1.20 8.51
C TYR A 196 -10.83 -1.19 8.51
N ILE A 197 -10.20 -0.95 7.37
CA ILE A 197 -8.74 -0.90 7.23
C ILE A 197 -8.17 0.35 7.90
N GLY A 198 -8.95 1.44 7.99
CA GLY A 198 -8.50 2.68 8.59
C GLY A 198 -7.36 3.33 7.81
N ALA A 199 -7.32 3.16 6.48
CA ALA A 199 -6.33 3.80 5.64
C ALA A 199 -6.40 5.32 5.82
N GLY A 200 -5.26 5.94 6.04
CA GLY A 200 -5.16 7.41 6.14
C GLY A 200 -5.65 8.05 4.84
N VAL A 201 -6.43 9.13 4.96
CA VAL A 201 -6.95 9.92 3.84
C VAL A 201 -5.91 10.95 3.44
#